data_1471bfe89b145ceee6469a7ce8de1571
#
_entry.id   1471bfe89b145ceee6469a7ce8de1571
#
_cell.length_a   1.000
_cell.length_b   1.000
_cell.length_c   1.000
_cell.angle_alpha   90.00
_cell.angle_beta   90.00
_cell.angle_gamma   90.00
#
_symmetry.space_group_name_H-M   'P 1'
#
loop_
_entity.id
_entity.type
_entity.pdbx_description
1 polymer ?
#
loop_
_entity_poly.entity_id
_entity_poly.type
_entity_poly.pdbx_seq_one_letter_code
_entity_poly.pdbx_strand_id
1 'polypeptide(L)'
;MNVRREYTAMENLLKEMIAALDVEKSVEHVRWLTENTPSRISGLGQDRKAAEYICQRMEEYGLESKLLGFEAYNSHPGVSKVKIVSPIEKEIASIACCHIASTPAGGAEYEVVYLGSGGEEDYIGKDVAGKAVLVEVSYAPATPEKAMLASEHKAAAMICMNWGTAEHELICNRALKAVWGNPTPESFDKIPQIVGVNVTRKDGEYIKELCLKGEKVVLHMDVRSQREWQTLYQPLGILRGTEEPEKFLLVSAHLDAWCPGVTCNATGDATMLEMARVFGKFKDKMKRSIYFVYWNGHEIAEAAGSTWFQDYFYEDVRNNCIGYINIDSTGMRGAEKYGTDASRELSDFAYDTIKRVLNEEVSVAYLTKTGDQSFFGVGVPSIAGRVSYSPEVVQEQNGATLGYWNHTCEDSIDKMDVGNMEKDNRVDVGVILGLTNACVLPYDFSKTCEDMKQKVEYLRRESGDVIDMRGISDGIDRLSAGVVELNRLRSQAEMLSKERIRRLNDTLLRLSRVITNAFYTNAEKYDQDSYGRTILSKPLPLLFNVIALSKMEKDSLEYRLLYTKMLRNRNRVADAVLTACEYVELFLAQE
;
A
#
# COMPACT_ATOMS: atom_id res chain seq x y z
N MET A 1 -8.38 -38.88 -3.71
CA MET A 1 -7.11 -38.73 -4.46
C MET A 1 -6.09 -38.24 -3.44
N ASN A 2 -4.90 -38.83 -3.36
CA ASN A 2 -4.02 -38.71 -2.18
C ASN A 2 -3.36 -37.29 -2.18
N VAL A 3 -3.52 -36.46 -1.14
CA VAL A 3 -2.92 -35.10 -0.99
C VAL A 3 -1.41 -35.12 -1.28
N ARG A 4 -0.71 -36.19 -0.96
CA ARG A 4 0.69 -36.37 -1.33
C ARG A 4 0.88 -36.36 -2.86
N ARG A 5 -0.10 -36.85 -3.62
CA ARG A 5 -0.08 -36.76 -5.10
C ARG A 5 -0.43 -35.35 -5.57
N GLU A 6 -1.37 -34.69 -4.91
CA GLU A 6 -1.72 -33.29 -5.24
C GLU A 6 -0.56 -32.35 -4.88
N TYR A 7 0.08 -32.53 -3.72
CA TYR A 7 1.28 -31.78 -3.36
C TYR A 7 2.42 -31.99 -4.37
N THR A 8 2.70 -33.25 -4.75
CA THR A 8 3.73 -33.55 -5.76
C THR A 8 3.36 -32.97 -7.13
N ALA A 9 2.09 -32.99 -7.52
CA ALA A 9 1.60 -32.39 -8.75
C ALA A 9 1.76 -30.85 -8.74
N MET A 10 1.48 -30.21 -7.61
CA MET A 10 1.67 -28.77 -7.42
C MET A 10 3.16 -28.38 -7.52
N GLU A 11 4.04 -29.14 -6.87
CA GLU A 11 5.49 -28.93 -6.94
C GLU A 11 6.04 -29.08 -8.38
N ASN A 12 5.55 -30.08 -9.12
CA ASN A 12 5.94 -30.25 -10.51
C ASN A 12 5.40 -29.10 -11.38
N LEU A 13 4.15 -28.69 -11.18
CA LEU A 13 3.56 -27.56 -11.89
C LEU A 13 4.33 -26.26 -11.60
N LEU A 14 4.71 -26.00 -10.34
CA LEU A 14 5.54 -24.85 -9.99
C LEU A 14 6.88 -24.85 -10.74
N LYS A 15 7.55 -25.99 -10.79
CA LYS A 15 8.82 -26.14 -11.54
C LYS A 15 8.63 -25.89 -13.03
N GLU A 16 7.55 -26.43 -13.63
CA GLU A 16 7.23 -26.23 -15.05
C GLU A 16 6.93 -24.74 -15.34
N MET A 17 6.20 -24.07 -14.45
CA MET A 17 5.88 -22.66 -14.62
C MET A 17 7.10 -21.76 -14.42
N ILE A 18 7.96 -22.03 -13.43
CA ILE A 18 9.23 -21.31 -13.25
C ILE A 18 10.14 -21.53 -14.47
N ALA A 19 10.21 -22.74 -15.02
CA ALA A 19 10.98 -23.01 -16.24
C ALA A 19 10.40 -22.35 -17.51
N ALA A 20 9.14 -21.93 -17.46
CA ALA A 20 8.48 -21.22 -18.56
C ALA A 20 8.66 -19.68 -18.48
N LEU A 21 9.23 -19.16 -17.39
CA LEU A 21 9.57 -17.74 -17.26
C LEU A 21 10.63 -17.35 -18.31
N ASP A 22 10.45 -16.16 -18.84
CA ASP A 22 11.37 -15.52 -19.79
C ASP A 22 11.55 -14.05 -19.39
N VAL A 23 12.58 -13.79 -18.60
CA VAL A 23 12.85 -12.44 -18.08
C VAL A 23 13.14 -11.44 -19.22
N GLU A 24 13.65 -11.89 -20.37
CA GLU A 24 13.87 -11.02 -21.53
C GLU A 24 12.55 -10.48 -22.08
N LYS A 25 11.45 -11.23 -21.97
CA LYS A 25 10.10 -10.73 -22.29
C LYS A 25 9.69 -9.59 -21.36
N SER A 26 9.98 -9.72 -20.06
CA SER A 26 9.77 -8.61 -19.12
C SER A 26 10.60 -7.39 -19.52
N VAL A 27 11.87 -7.56 -19.87
CA VAL A 27 12.75 -6.47 -20.36
C VAL A 27 12.20 -5.81 -21.62
N GLU A 28 11.68 -6.60 -22.58
CA GLU A 28 11.01 -6.08 -23.80
C GLU A 28 9.82 -5.18 -23.43
N HIS A 29 9.00 -5.57 -22.45
CA HIS A 29 7.86 -4.77 -21.96
C HIS A 29 8.32 -3.49 -21.26
N VAL A 30 9.33 -3.56 -20.40
CA VAL A 30 9.92 -2.37 -19.76
C VAL A 30 10.39 -1.37 -20.81
N ARG A 31 11.14 -1.83 -21.82
CA ARG A 31 11.60 -0.97 -22.92
C ARG A 31 10.43 -0.35 -23.66
N TRP A 32 9.45 -1.14 -24.03
CA TRP A 32 8.28 -0.62 -24.75
C TRP A 32 7.57 0.48 -23.96
N LEU A 33 7.29 0.24 -22.66
CA LEU A 33 6.61 1.19 -21.76
C LEU A 33 7.41 2.49 -21.63
N THR A 34 8.70 2.39 -21.42
CA THR A 34 9.55 3.57 -21.17
C THR A 34 9.92 4.35 -22.44
N GLU A 35 10.03 3.69 -23.60
CA GLU A 35 10.33 4.34 -24.87
C GLU A 35 9.09 4.93 -25.54
N ASN A 36 7.93 4.27 -25.44
CA ASN A 36 6.70 4.68 -26.11
C ASN A 36 5.76 5.52 -25.24
N THR A 37 5.90 5.43 -23.93
CA THR A 37 5.11 6.14 -22.93
C THR A 37 5.98 6.62 -21.76
N PRO A 38 7.03 7.45 -22.05
CA PRO A 38 8.04 7.85 -21.08
C PRO A 38 7.51 8.74 -19.94
N SER A 39 6.28 9.20 -20.00
CA SER A 39 5.62 9.98 -18.95
C SER A 39 4.18 9.50 -18.83
N ARG A 40 3.96 8.44 -18.06
CA ARG A 40 2.64 7.84 -17.84
C ARG A 40 1.85 8.56 -16.75
N ILE A 41 2.00 9.88 -16.66
CA ILE A 41 1.24 10.70 -15.72
C ILE A 41 -0.26 10.50 -15.97
N SER A 42 -1.00 10.16 -14.94
CA SER A 42 -2.44 9.88 -15.00
C SER A 42 -3.21 11.02 -15.67
N GLY A 43 -3.99 10.70 -16.71
CA GLY A 43 -4.86 11.64 -17.41
C GLY A 43 -4.17 12.51 -18.47
N LEU A 44 -2.86 12.34 -18.74
CA LEU A 44 -2.15 13.07 -19.81
C LEU A 44 -2.02 12.29 -21.13
N GLY A 45 -2.63 11.11 -21.24
CA GLY A 45 -2.79 10.36 -22.47
C GLY A 45 -1.75 9.27 -22.72
N GLN A 46 -0.52 9.39 -22.22
CA GLN A 46 0.46 8.32 -22.33
C GLN A 46 0.12 7.14 -21.40
N ASP A 47 -0.49 7.40 -20.25
CA ASP A 47 -1.09 6.40 -19.36
C ASP A 47 -2.14 5.55 -20.10
N ARG A 48 -3.04 6.17 -20.85
CA ARG A 48 -4.03 5.46 -21.68
C ARG A 48 -3.37 4.63 -22.78
N LYS A 49 -2.35 5.16 -23.47
CA LYS A 49 -1.61 4.41 -24.49
C LYS A 49 -0.92 3.18 -23.90
N ALA A 50 -0.34 3.30 -22.71
CA ALA A 50 0.23 2.16 -21.97
C ALA A 50 -0.85 1.14 -21.58
N ALA A 51 -2.01 1.61 -21.09
CA ALA A 51 -3.16 0.76 -20.76
C ALA A 51 -3.67 -0.05 -21.97
N GLU A 52 -3.79 0.59 -23.14
CA GLU A 52 -4.19 -0.06 -24.39
C GLU A 52 -3.16 -1.13 -24.84
N TYR A 53 -1.87 -0.83 -24.71
CA TYR A 53 -0.80 -1.81 -24.96
C TYR A 53 -0.91 -3.04 -24.04
N ILE A 54 -1.08 -2.82 -22.74
CA ILE A 54 -1.21 -3.89 -21.75
C ILE A 54 -2.43 -4.77 -22.05
N CYS A 55 -3.59 -4.16 -22.37
CA CYS A 55 -4.78 -4.89 -22.78
C CYS A 55 -4.49 -5.81 -23.96
N GLN A 56 -3.85 -5.28 -25.01
CA GLN A 56 -3.48 -6.06 -26.20
C GLN A 56 -2.55 -7.24 -25.85
N ARG A 57 -1.56 -7.01 -24.99
CA ARG A 57 -0.64 -8.11 -24.57
C ARG A 57 -1.39 -9.20 -23.82
N MET A 58 -2.28 -8.84 -22.88
CA MET A 58 -3.08 -9.82 -22.14
C MET A 58 -3.99 -10.64 -23.06
N GLU A 59 -4.59 -10.02 -24.08
CA GLU A 59 -5.37 -10.75 -25.10
C GLU A 59 -4.52 -11.75 -25.88
N GLU A 60 -3.32 -11.36 -26.29
CA GLU A 60 -2.37 -12.25 -26.97
C GLU A 60 -1.92 -13.43 -26.11
N TYR A 61 -1.89 -13.25 -24.78
CA TYR A 61 -1.61 -14.31 -23.82
C TYR A 61 -2.83 -15.17 -23.47
N GLY A 62 -3.99 -14.86 -24.10
CA GLY A 62 -5.21 -15.67 -24.00
C GLY A 62 -6.08 -15.37 -22.79
N LEU A 63 -5.95 -14.19 -22.19
CA LEU A 63 -6.83 -13.67 -21.15
C LEU A 63 -8.01 -12.91 -21.76
N GLU A 64 -9.13 -12.87 -21.04
CA GLU A 64 -10.19 -11.88 -21.31
C GLU A 64 -9.68 -10.50 -20.88
N SER A 65 -9.59 -9.53 -21.76
CA SER A 65 -9.07 -8.19 -21.45
C SER A 65 -10.15 -7.12 -21.57
N LYS A 66 -10.12 -6.14 -20.68
CA LYS A 66 -11.01 -4.98 -20.65
C LYS A 66 -10.24 -3.74 -20.26
N LEU A 67 -10.56 -2.63 -20.94
CA LEU A 67 -10.12 -1.30 -20.52
C LEU A 67 -11.24 -0.65 -19.72
N LEU A 68 -11.04 -0.48 -18.41
CA LEU A 68 -12.03 0.11 -17.50
C LEU A 68 -11.82 1.62 -17.42
N GLY A 69 -12.87 2.40 -17.69
CA GLY A 69 -12.88 3.86 -17.50
C GLY A 69 -13.52 4.21 -16.16
N PHE A 70 -12.96 5.18 -15.43
CA PHE A 70 -13.49 5.66 -14.16
C PHE A 70 -13.13 7.13 -13.92
N GLU A 71 -13.97 7.82 -13.13
CA GLU A 71 -13.72 9.20 -12.74
C GLU A 71 -12.78 9.25 -11.52
N ALA A 72 -11.75 10.10 -11.59
CA ALA A 72 -10.81 10.34 -10.51
C ALA A 72 -10.65 11.84 -10.23
N TYR A 73 -10.58 12.21 -8.95
CA TYR A 73 -10.14 13.53 -8.54
C TYR A 73 -8.62 13.60 -8.62
N ASN A 74 -8.14 14.13 -9.74
CA ASN A 74 -6.75 14.13 -10.17
C ASN A 74 -6.08 15.50 -10.01
N SER A 75 -4.79 15.58 -10.28
CA SER A 75 -4.00 16.82 -10.25
C SER A 75 -2.83 16.73 -11.21
N HIS A 76 -2.33 17.88 -11.64
CA HIS A 76 -1.12 17.96 -12.45
C HIS A 76 -0.16 19.00 -11.88
N PRO A 77 1.16 18.73 -11.89
CA PRO A 77 2.15 19.72 -11.52
C PRO A 77 2.13 20.87 -12.52
N GLY A 78 2.23 22.08 -12.02
CA GLY A 78 2.25 23.29 -12.83
C GLY A 78 3.55 24.08 -12.67
N VAL A 79 3.42 25.40 -12.62
CA VAL A 79 4.56 26.30 -12.45
C VAL A 79 5.17 26.13 -11.05
N SER A 80 6.49 26.07 -10.97
CA SER A 80 7.25 26.16 -9.74
C SER A 80 8.44 27.10 -9.93
N LYS A 81 8.44 28.24 -9.25
CA LYS A 81 9.56 29.18 -9.16
C LYS A 81 9.77 29.52 -7.70
N VAL A 82 10.93 29.16 -7.19
CA VAL A 82 11.28 29.36 -5.77
C VAL A 82 12.63 30.03 -5.69
N LYS A 83 12.73 31.06 -4.87
CA LYS A 83 14.01 31.71 -4.54
C LYS A 83 14.07 32.10 -3.07
N ILE A 84 15.23 32.01 -2.47
CA ILE A 84 15.51 32.64 -1.18
C ILE A 84 15.65 34.15 -1.45
N VAL A 85 14.93 34.97 -0.68
CA VAL A 85 15.03 36.44 -0.74
C VAL A 85 15.70 37.02 0.53
N SER A 86 15.83 36.24 1.59
CA SER A 86 16.55 36.55 2.82
C SER A 86 17.10 35.26 3.43
N PRO A 87 18.31 35.23 4.01
CA PRO A 87 19.27 36.34 4.21
C PRO A 87 20.09 36.70 2.97
N ILE A 88 20.16 35.81 1.97
CA ILE A 88 20.93 35.99 0.73
C ILE A 88 20.06 35.55 -0.45
N GLU A 89 20.00 36.33 -1.51
CA GLU A 89 19.23 35.96 -2.71
C GLU A 89 19.87 34.76 -3.42
N LYS A 90 19.03 33.68 -3.62
CA LYS A 90 19.46 32.47 -4.30
C LYS A 90 18.26 31.77 -4.95
N GLU A 91 18.34 31.45 -6.24
CA GLU A 91 17.38 30.59 -6.91
C GLU A 91 17.45 29.16 -6.38
N ILE A 92 16.29 28.51 -6.22
CA ILE A 92 16.15 27.13 -5.73
C ILE A 92 15.47 26.30 -6.82
N ALA A 93 16.13 25.24 -7.26
CA ALA A 93 15.53 24.27 -8.17
C ALA A 93 14.33 23.59 -7.47
N SER A 94 13.18 23.61 -8.14
CA SER A 94 11.94 23.09 -7.52
C SER A 94 10.96 22.53 -8.52
N ILE A 95 10.11 21.59 -8.07
CA ILE A 95 8.94 21.07 -8.79
C ILE A 95 7.73 21.26 -7.90
N ALA A 96 6.61 21.77 -8.46
CA ALA A 96 5.35 21.86 -7.75
C ALA A 96 4.86 20.46 -7.37
N CYS A 97 4.42 20.27 -6.13
CA CYS A 97 3.70 19.06 -5.76
C CYS A 97 2.33 19.02 -6.44
N CYS A 98 1.78 17.84 -6.62
CA CYS A 98 0.38 17.69 -7.01
C CYS A 98 -0.56 17.85 -5.80
N HIS A 99 -1.84 18.13 -6.04
CA HIS A 99 -2.87 18.34 -5.02
C HIS A 99 -2.56 19.46 -4.01
N ILE A 100 -1.94 20.54 -4.46
CA ILE A 100 -1.62 21.72 -3.65
C ILE A 100 -2.56 22.91 -3.96
N ALA A 101 -2.58 23.89 -3.07
CA ALA A 101 -3.10 25.22 -3.36
C ALA A 101 -2.10 25.99 -4.23
N SER A 102 -2.60 26.87 -5.09
CA SER A 102 -1.75 27.78 -5.87
C SER A 102 -1.46 29.06 -5.10
N THR A 103 -0.27 29.65 -5.32
CA THR A 103 0.01 31.01 -4.84
C THR A 103 -0.83 32.04 -5.61
N PRO A 104 -1.01 33.26 -5.07
CA PRO A 104 -1.51 34.39 -5.84
C PRO A 104 -0.67 34.62 -7.10
N ALA A 105 -1.24 35.32 -8.08
CA ALA A 105 -0.50 35.70 -9.28
C ALA A 105 0.73 36.56 -8.92
N GLY A 106 1.90 36.12 -9.40
CA GLY A 106 3.19 36.76 -9.05
C GLY A 106 3.85 36.18 -7.80
N GLY A 107 3.26 35.17 -7.18
CA GLY A 107 3.83 34.48 -6.02
C GLY A 107 3.53 35.16 -4.68
N ALA A 108 4.13 34.62 -3.62
CA ALA A 108 4.06 35.15 -2.26
C ALA A 108 5.36 34.83 -1.50
N GLU A 109 5.61 35.58 -0.44
CA GLU A 109 6.77 35.37 0.43
C GLU A 109 6.37 34.64 1.70
N TYR A 110 7.18 33.66 2.10
CA TYR A 110 6.97 32.85 3.30
C TYR A 110 8.25 32.74 4.12
N GLU A 111 8.16 33.03 5.42
CA GLU A 111 9.22 32.68 6.38
C GLU A 111 9.29 31.17 6.54
N VAL A 112 10.47 30.59 6.60
CA VAL A 112 10.67 29.13 6.67
C VAL A 112 10.96 28.69 8.10
N VAL A 113 10.28 27.61 8.51
CA VAL A 113 10.53 26.88 9.75
C VAL A 113 10.94 25.44 9.42
N TYR A 114 12.10 25.00 9.91
CA TYR A 114 12.52 23.62 9.76
C TYR A 114 11.85 22.72 10.81
N LEU A 115 11.19 21.64 10.34
CA LEU A 115 10.42 20.72 11.16
C LEU A 115 10.93 19.25 11.16
N GLY A 116 12.12 18.98 10.66
CA GLY A 116 12.61 17.61 10.65
C GLY A 116 11.74 16.67 9.85
N SER A 117 11.15 15.67 10.50
CA SER A 117 10.28 14.70 9.84
C SER A 117 8.91 15.26 9.44
N GLY A 118 8.46 16.37 10.03
CA GLY A 118 7.12 16.93 9.85
C GLY A 118 6.02 16.08 10.50
N GLY A 119 6.36 15.27 11.49
CA GLY A 119 5.42 14.55 12.34
C GLY A 119 4.80 15.45 13.43
N GLU A 120 3.76 14.98 14.11
CA GLU A 120 3.01 15.76 15.12
C GLU A 120 3.93 16.32 16.22
N GLU A 121 4.93 15.55 16.65
CA GLU A 121 5.86 15.97 17.71
C GLU A 121 6.79 17.11 17.29
N ASP A 122 7.07 17.24 15.98
CA ASP A 122 7.94 18.28 15.44
C ASP A 122 7.30 19.68 15.51
N TYR A 123 5.98 19.76 15.67
CA TYR A 123 5.24 21.02 15.82
C TYR A 123 5.24 21.58 17.24
N ILE A 124 5.62 20.77 18.26
CA ILE A 124 5.58 21.20 19.66
C ILE A 124 6.52 22.40 19.87
N GLY A 125 5.95 23.51 20.34
CA GLY A 125 6.68 24.76 20.60
C GLY A 125 7.13 25.53 19.34
N LYS A 126 6.65 25.15 18.16
CA LYS A 126 6.93 25.86 16.89
C LYS A 126 5.74 26.72 16.46
N ASP A 127 6.00 27.97 16.11
CA ASP A 127 5.05 28.86 15.46
C ASP A 127 5.20 28.73 13.94
N VAL A 128 4.25 28.04 13.31
CA VAL A 128 4.26 27.77 11.85
C VAL A 128 3.10 28.44 11.12
N ALA A 129 2.18 29.10 11.84
CA ALA A 129 0.98 29.69 11.25
C ALA A 129 1.36 30.76 10.21
N GLY A 130 0.87 30.60 8.97
CA GLY A 130 1.18 31.47 7.84
C GLY A 130 2.59 31.37 7.28
N LYS A 131 3.43 30.43 7.76
CA LYS A 131 4.81 30.21 7.32
C LYS A 131 4.93 29.01 6.39
N ALA A 132 6.08 28.87 5.76
CA ALA A 132 6.49 27.65 5.06
C ALA A 132 7.19 26.70 6.04
N VAL A 133 6.87 25.41 5.95
CA VAL A 133 7.57 24.38 6.72
C VAL A 133 8.50 23.57 5.81
N LEU A 134 9.75 23.42 6.19
CA LEU A 134 10.71 22.53 5.52
C LEU A 134 10.69 21.17 6.21
N VAL A 135 10.35 20.11 5.47
CA VAL A 135 10.27 18.74 5.98
C VAL A 135 11.14 17.79 5.15
N GLU A 136 11.69 16.76 5.80
CA GLU A 136 12.43 15.69 5.14
C GLU A 136 11.47 14.58 4.72
N VAL A 137 11.43 14.22 3.41
CA VAL A 137 10.59 13.10 2.93
C VAL A 137 11.10 11.74 3.41
N SER A 138 12.36 11.68 3.84
CA SER A 138 13.08 10.49 4.30
C SER A 138 12.42 9.72 5.44
N TYR A 139 11.65 10.40 6.28
CA TYR A 139 11.16 9.86 7.55
C TYR A 139 9.64 9.91 7.62
N ALA A 140 9.06 8.98 8.41
CA ALA A 140 7.62 9.00 8.70
C ALA A 140 7.20 10.33 9.39
N PRO A 141 5.94 10.74 9.20
CA PRO A 141 4.87 10.09 8.44
C PRO A 141 5.04 10.20 6.91
N ALA A 142 4.14 9.57 6.13
CA ALA A 142 4.14 9.71 4.66
C ALA A 142 3.93 11.16 4.22
N THR A 143 4.41 11.52 3.04
CA THR A 143 4.39 12.92 2.57
C THR A 143 2.99 13.55 2.54
N PRO A 144 1.90 12.86 2.10
CA PRO A 144 0.56 13.41 2.19
C PRO A 144 0.10 13.71 3.61
N GLU A 145 0.49 12.88 4.57
CA GLU A 145 0.16 13.09 5.98
C GLU A 145 0.93 14.27 6.59
N LYS A 146 2.20 14.47 6.20
CA LYS A 146 2.94 15.70 6.57
C LYS A 146 2.21 16.96 6.09
N ALA A 147 1.69 16.91 4.87
CA ALA A 147 0.94 18.05 4.30
C ALA A 147 -0.38 18.29 5.04
N MET A 148 -1.07 17.23 5.45
CA MET A 148 -2.28 17.34 6.26
C MET A 148 -1.96 17.96 7.63
N LEU A 149 -0.92 17.48 8.32
CA LEU A 149 -0.47 18.06 9.59
C LEU A 149 -0.07 19.53 9.44
N ALA A 150 0.69 19.88 8.40
CA ALA A 150 1.06 21.27 8.12
C ALA A 150 -0.19 22.16 7.94
N SER A 151 -1.20 21.65 7.23
CA SER A 151 -2.48 22.35 7.03
C SER A 151 -3.26 22.49 8.34
N GLU A 152 -3.33 21.46 9.17
CA GLU A 152 -3.97 21.49 10.51
C GLU A 152 -3.30 22.51 11.43
N HIS A 153 -1.97 22.60 11.39
CA HIS A 153 -1.18 23.61 12.13
C HIS A 153 -1.14 24.99 11.43
N LYS A 154 -1.95 25.19 10.37
CA LYS A 154 -2.12 26.47 9.65
C LYS A 154 -0.84 26.98 8.97
N ALA A 155 0.09 26.10 8.61
CA ALA A 155 1.18 26.46 7.72
C ALA A 155 0.62 26.88 6.34
N ALA A 156 1.26 27.86 5.70
CA ALA A 156 0.86 28.33 4.37
C ALA A 156 1.49 27.56 3.23
N ALA A 157 2.68 26.98 3.47
CA ALA A 157 3.41 26.21 2.47
C ALA A 157 4.19 25.07 3.10
N MET A 158 4.49 24.04 2.29
CA MET A 158 5.40 22.93 2.65
C MET A 158 6.48 22.76 1.58
N ILE A 159 7.70 22.62 2.02
CA ILE A 159 8.88 22.37 1.21
C ILE A 159 9.36 20.94 1.53
N CYS A 160 9.31 20.07 0.54
CA CYS A 160 9.73 18.68 0.66
C CYS A 160 11.21 18.55 0.26
N MET A 161 12.09 18.36 1.24
CA MET A 161 13.49 18.03 0.99
C MET A 161 13.61 16.56 0.59
N ASN A 162 14.22 16.31 -0.58
CA ASN A 162 14.34 14.96 -1.12
C ASN A 162 15.18 14.03 -0.21
N TRP A 163 15.00 12.74 -0.39
CA TRP A 163 15.89 11.69 0.12
C TRP A 163 17.18 11.58 -0.72
N GLY A 164 17.98 10.53 -0.51
CA GLY A 164 19.28 10.38 -1.15
C GLY A 164 20.35 11.26 -0.51
N THR A 165 21.42 11.52 -1.22
CA THR A 165 22.52 12.40 -0.80
C THR A 165 22.50 13.72 -1.58
N ALA A 166 23.20 14.73 -1.05
CA ALA A 166 23.30 16.03 -1.70
C ALA A 166 23.99 15.99 -3.09
N GLU A 167 24.75 14.94 -3.36
CA GLU A 167 25.49 14.75 -4.62
C GLU A 167 24.57 14.44 -5.82
N HIS A 168 23.41 13.84 -5.56
CA HIS A 168 22.51 13.42 -6.63
C HIS A 168 21.79 14.59 -7.32
N GLU A 169 21.60 15.72 -6.63
CA GLU A 169 20.91 16.92 -7.13
C GLU A 169 19.56 16.65 -7.82
N LEU A 170 18.86 15.61 -7.38
CA LEU A 170 17.58 15.17 -7.96
C LEU A 170 16.39 15.73 -7.18
N ILE A 171 15.28 15.98 -7.88
CA ILE A 171 14.01 16.39 -7.29
C ILE A 171 13.00 15.28 -7.51
N CYS A 172 12.48 14.75 -6.43
CA CYS A 172 11.46 13.71 -6.40
C CYS A 172 10.07 14.34 -6.60
N ASN A 173 9.29 13.84 -7.54
CA ASN A 173 7.89 14.25 -7.67
C ASN A 173 7.04 13.70 -6.52
N ARG A 174 6.06 14.47 -6.03
CA ARG A 174 5.16 14.07 -4.93
C ARG A 174 3.76 14.63 -5.14
N ALA A 175 2.77 13.87 -4.71
CA ALA A 175 1.41 14.33 -4.47
C ALA A 175 1.17 14.52 -2.96
N LEU A 176 0.36 15.50 -2.59
CA LEU A 176 0.08 15.84 -1.20
C LEU A 176 -1.37 15.56 -0.79
N LYS A 177 -2.07 14.70 -1.52
CA LYS A 177 -3.46 14.35 -1.22
C LYS A 177 -3.52 13.36 -0.06
N ALA A 178 -3.92 13.83 1.11
CA ALA A 178 -4.05 12.99 2.32
C ALA A 178 -5.33 12.13 2.32
N VAL A 179 -6.11 12.16 1.27
CA VAL A 179 -7.33 11.37 1.09
C VAL A 179 -7.04 10.23 0.13
N TRP A 180 -7.19 9.00 0.61
CA TRP A 180 -6.97 7.79 -0.16
C TRP A 180 -8.14 7.57 -1.13
N GLY A 181 -7.84 7.47 -2.42
CA GLY A 181 -8.85 7.34 -3.47
C GLY A 181 -9.63 8.65 -3.71
N ASN A 182 -10.81 8.53 -4.29
CA ASN A 182 -11.67 9.68 -4.56
C ASN A 182 -12.24 10.25 -3.25
N PRO A 183 -12.28 11.59 -3.10
CA PRO A 183 -12.85 12.21 -1.91
C PRO A 183 -14.38 12.07 -1.88
N THR A 184 -14.92 12.01 -0.66
CA THR A 184 -16.35 12.14 -0.36
C THR A 184 -16.64 13.52 0.24
N PRO A 185 -17.91 13.93 0.44
CA PRO A 185 -18.22 15.19 1.14
C PRO A 185 -17.55 15.28 2.52
N GLU A 186 -17.41 14.14 3.23
CA GLU A 186 -16.82 14.07 4.58
C GLU A 186 -15.28 14.12 4.57
N SER A 187 -14.66 13.85 3.44
CA SER A 187 -13.19 13.80 3.32
C SER A 187 -12.59 14.90 2.44
N PHE A 188 -13.40 15.60 1.64
CA PHE A 188 -12.91 16.61 0.71
C PHE A 188 -12.11 17.73 1.40
N ASP A 189 -12.58 18.19 2.55
CA ASP A 189 -11.92 19.23 3.34
C ASP A 189 -10.61 18.76 4.02
N LYS A 190 -10.34 17.45 4.01
CA LYS A 190 -9.07 16.88 4.50
C LYS A 190 -7.94 16.95 3.46
N ILE A 191 -8.26 17.28 2.21
CA ILE A 191 -7.23 17.53 1.19
C ILE A 191 -6.50 18.81 1.56
N PRO A 192 -5.16 18.78 1.76
CA PRO A 192 -4.41 19.94 2.23
C PRO A 192 -4.59 21.17 1.33
N GLN A 193 -4.82 22.33 1.96
CA GLN A 193 -5.00 23.61 1.27
C GLN A 193 -3.75 24.50 1.43
N ILE A 194 -2.57 23.91 1.25
CA ILE A 194 -1.27 24.57 1.36
C ILE A 194 -0.54 24.55 0.03
N VAL A 195 0.37 25.50 -0.16
CA VAL A 195 1.32 25.48 -1.28
C VAL A 195 2.37 24.41 -1.02
N GLY A 196 2.82 23.68 -2.05
CA GLY A 196 3.79 22.60 -1.87
C GLY A 196 4.82 22.55 -2.99
N VAL A 197 6.09 22.37 -2.62
CA VAL A 197 7.18 22.18 -3.59
C VAL A 197 8.14 21.09 -3.13
N ASN A 198 8.70 20.39 -4.10
CA ASN A 198 9.83 19.50 -3.91
C ASN A 198 11.12 20.22 -4.28
N VAL A 199 12.16 20.03 -3.49
CA VAL A 199 13.50 20.59 -3.73
C VAL A 199 14.57 19.48 -3.65
N THR A 200 15.75 19.74 -4.21
CA THR A 200 16.88 18.83 -4.06
C THR A 200 17.26 18.67 -2.57
N ARG A 201 17.89 17.55 -2.23
CA ARG A 201 18.46 17.41 -0.89
C ARG A 201 19.45 18.51 -0.58
N LYS A 202 20.34 18.84 -1.52
CA LYS A 202 21.34 19.89 -1.39
C LYS A 202 20.75 21.26 -1.02
N ASP A 203 19.71 21.69 -1.74
CA ASP A 203 19.06 22.97 -1.44
C ASP A 203 18.25 22.91 -0.14
N GLY A 204 17.61 21.77 0.13
CA GLY A 204 16.92 21.54 1.41
C GLY A 204 17.87 21.61 2.61
N GLU A 205 19.04 20.96 2.54
CA GLU A 205 20.08 21.03 3.58
C GLU A 205 20.61 22.46 3.74
N TYR A 206 20.81 23.18 2.64
CA TYR A 206 21.22 24.59 2.71
C TYR A 206 20.19 25.46 3.46
N ILE A 207 18.90 25.33 3.16
CA ILE A 207 17.83 26.04 3.85
C ILE A 207 17.78 25.61 5.33
N LYS A 208 17.87 24.31 5.61
CA LYS A 208 17.92 23.74 6.97
C LYS A 208 19.06 24.34 7.80
N GLU A 209 20.28 24.41 7.24
CA GLU A 209 21.42 25.00 7.92
C GLU A 209 21.19 26.48 8.30
N LEU A 210 20.63 27.28 7.40
CA LEU A 210 20.30 28.68 7.69
C LEU A 210 19.28 28.77 8.84
N CYS A 211 18.21 27.97 8.81
CA CYS A 211 17.23 27.91 9.89
C CYS A 211 17.86 27.52 11.24
N LEU A 212 18.74 26.51 11.25
CA LEU A 212 19.43 26.04 12.47
C LEU A 212 20.43 27.05 13.02
N LYS A 213 21.00 27.92 12.18
CA LYS A 213 21.85 29.07 12.59
C LYS A 213 21.04 30.23 13.17
N GLY A 214 19.71 30.13 13.15
CA GLY A 214 18.82 31.20 13.62
C GLY A 214 18.61 32.33 12.62
N GLU A 215 19.01 32.14 11.37
CA GLU A 215 18.77 33.12 10.30
C GLU A 215 17.27 33.17 9.96
N LYS A 216 16.78 34.38 9.67
CA LYS A 216 15.42 34.55 9.15
C LYS A 216 15.41 34.22 7.66
N VAL A 217 15.08 32.98 7.33
CA VAL A 217 14.95 32.52 5.94
C VAL A 217 13.59 32.89 5.39
N VAL A 218 13.55 33.60 4.27
CA VAL A 218 12.31 33.93 3.56
C VAL A 218 12.44 33.45 2.11
N LEU A 219 11.43 32.71 1.65
CA LEU A 219 11.31 32.25 0.27
C LEU A 219 10.21 33.03 -0.45
N HIS A 220 10.51 33.50 -1.66
CA HIS A 220 9.49 33.87 -2.62
C HIS A 220 9.12 32.64 -3.44
N MET A 221 7.83 32.32 -3.52
CA MET A 221 7.30 31.13 -4.19
C MET A 221 6.19 31.54 -5.17
N ASP A 222 6.34 31.25 -6.49
CA ASP A 222 5.27 31.31 -7.50
C ASP A 222 4.99 29.87 -7.94
N VAL A 223 3.98 29.26 -7.35
CA VAL A 223 3.71 27.83 -7.47
C VAL A 223 2.24 27.61 -7.80
N ARG A 224 1.98 26.78 -8.80
CA ARG A 224 0.62 26.46 -9.26
C ARG A 224 0.48 24.99 -9.56
N SER A 225 -0.70 24.44 -9.29
CA SER A 225 -1.12 23.09 -9.64
C SER A 225 -2.60 23.13 -10.03
N GLN A 226 -3.00 22.24 -10.89
CA GLN A 226 -4.42 22.04 -11.23
C GLN A 226 -4.97 20.86 -10.45
N ARG A 227 -6.25 20.94 -10.08
CA ARG A 227 -7.03 19.87 -9.47
C ARG A 227 -8.35 19.78 -10.23
N GLU A 228 -8.70 18.62 -10.73
CA GLU A 228 -9.93 18.44 -11.50
C GLU A 228 -10.38 16.98 -11.50
N TRP A 229 -11.65 16.75 -11.78
CA TRP A 229 -12.16 15.43 -12.08
C TRP A 229 -11.82 15.06 -13.51
N GLN A 230 -11.26 13.85 -13.70
CA GLN A 230 -10.86 13.34 -15.00
C GLN A 230 -11.22 11.87 -15.14
N THR A 231 -11.56 11.45 -16.36
CA THR A 231 -11.71 10.03 -16.67
C THR A 231 -10.33 9.41 -16.87
N LEU A 232 -9.97 8.46 -16.01
CA LEU A 232 -8.80 7.62 -16.13
C LEU A 232 -9.17 6.24 -16.68
N TYR A 233 -8.19 5.51 -17.21
CA TYR A 233 -8.37 4.18 -17.78
C TYR A 233 -7.39 3.20 -17.19
N GLN A 234 -7.88 2.01 -16.81
CA GLN A 234 -7.04 0.94 -16.25
C GLN A 234 -7.36 -0.41 -16.88
N PRO A 235 -6.33 -1.21 -17.23
CA PRO A 235 -6.48 -2.56 -17.77
C PRO A 235 -6.96 -3.56 -16.72
N LEU A 236 -7.85 -4.45 -17.13
CA LEU A 236 -8.24 -5.65 -16.39
C LEU A 236 -8.11 -6.86 -17.31
N GLY A 237 -7.23 -7.81 -16.96
CA GLY A 237 -7.11 -9.12 -17.59
C GLY A 237 -7.71 -10.21 -16.69
N ILE A 238 -8.53 -11.09 -17.24
CA ILE A 238 -9.16 -12.18 -16.50
C ILE A 238 -8.74 -13.53 -17.08
N LEU A 239 -8.12 -14.33 -16.24
CA LEU A 239 -7.88 -15.74 -16.52
C LEU A 239 -8.89 -16.56 -15.71
N ARG A 240 -9.77 -17.31 -16.39
CA ARG A 240 -10.81 -18.08 -15.71
C ARG A 240 -10.28 -19.38 -15.13
N GLY A 241 -10.66 -19.64 -13.88
CA GLY A 241 -10.40 -20.90 -13.21
C GLY A 241 -11.27 -22.05 -13.72
N THR A 242 -10.85 -23.28 -13.51
CA THR A 242 -11.51 -24.49 -14.01
C THR A 242 -12.42 -25.19 -12.98
N GLU A 243 -12.22 -24.93 -11.68
CA GLU A 243 -12.98 -25.59 -10.61
C GLU A 243 -13.91 -24.61 -9.84
N GLU A 244 -13.38 -23.42 -9.50
CA GLU A 244 -14.11 -22.34 -8.79
C GLU A 244 -13.92 -21.02 -9.55
N PRO A 245 -14.47 -20.88 -10.78
CA PRO A 245 -14.22 -19.71 -11.64
C PRO A 245 -14.78 -18.40 -11.10
N GLU A 246 -15.70 -18.44 -10.14
CA GLU A 246 -16.23 -17.26 -9.44
C GLU A 246 -15.25 -16.74 -8.38
N LYS A 247 -14.41 -17.60 -7.79
CA LYS A 247 -13.38 -17.21 -6.84
C LYS A 247 -12.14 -16.71 -7.59
N PHE A 248 -11.58 -15.59 -7.16
CA PHE A 248 -10.43 -15.01 -7.85
C PHE A 248 -9.36 -14.48 -6.91
N LEU A 249 -8.12 -14.58 -7.35
CA LEU A 249 -6.98 -13.87 -6.81
C LEU A 249 -6.83 -12.55 -7.57
N LEU A 250 -6.73 -11.44 -6.87
CA LEU A 250 -6.47 -10.13 -7.44
C LEU A 250 -4.95 -9.87 -7.43
N VAL A 251 -4.36 -9.69 -8.60
CA VAL A 251 -2.93 -9.40 -8.78
C VAL A 251 -2.81 -8.04 -9.46
N SER A 252 -1.97 -7.17 -8.94
CA SER A 252 -1.89 -5.81 -9.45
C SER A 252 -0.48 -5.22 -9.46
N ALA A 253 -0.31 -4.22 -10.32
CA ALA A 253 0.74 -3.22 -10.33
C ALA A 253 0.12 -1.85 -10.61
N HIS A 254 0.82 -0.75 -10.35
CA HIS A 254 0.33 0.55 -10.81
C HIS A 254 0.92 0.91 -12.17
N LEU A 255 0.06 1.46 -13.05
CA LEU A 255 0.38 1.80 -14.43
C LEU A 255 1.10 3.13 -14.57
N ASP A 256 0.63 4.13 -13.80
CA ASP A 256 1.08 5.51 -13.94
C ASP A 256 2.49 5.71 -13.37
N ALA A 257 3.20 6.70 -13.91
CA ALA A 257 4.55 7.04 -13.51
C ALA A 257 4.87 8.50 -13.82
N TRP A 258 5.74 9.12 -13.03
CA TRP A 258 6.11 10.52 -13.14
C TRP A 258 6.97 10.85 -14.38
N CYS A 259 8.01 10.08 -14.61
CA CYS A 259 8.97 10.18 -15.70
C CYS A 259 9.06 8.82 -16.40
N PRO A 260 10.19 8.36 -16.92
CA PRO A 260 10.26 7.00 -17.47
C PRO A 260 9.76 5.94 -16.49
N GLY A 261 10.06 6.12 -15.19
CA GLY A 261 9.55 5.27 -14.13
C GLY A 261 9.85 3.81 -14.41
N VAL A 262 11.13 3.47 -14.62
CA VAL A 262 11.55 2.10 -14.91
C VAL A 262 11.27 1.23 -13.69
N THR A 263 11.81 1.61 -12.53
CA THR A 263 11.60 0.84 -11.30
C THR A 263 10.28 1.18 -10.60
N CYS A 264 9.66 2.33 -10.95
CA CYS A 264 8.37 2.76 -10.41
C CYS A 264 7.44 3.28 -11.54
N ASN A 265 6.72 2.40 -12.27
CA ASN A 265 6.59 0.98 -12.01
C ASN A 265 6.60 0.13 -13.30
N ALA A 266 7.37 0.52 -14.35
CA ALA A 266 7.39 -0.26 -15.59
C ALA A 266 7.89 -1.70 -15.37
N THR A 267 8.78 -1.94 -14.40
CA THR A 267 9.23 -3.29 -14.05
C THR A 267 8.11 -4.10 -13.40
N GLY A 268 7.29 -3.52 -12.51
CA GLY A 268 6.11 -4.18 -11.94
C GLY A 268 5.07 -4.52 -13.00
N ASP A 269 4.77 -3.57 -13.92
CA ASP A 269 3.87 -3.81 -15.05
C ASP A 269 4.37 -4.95 -15.94
N ALA A 270 5.67 -4.99 -16.23
CA ALA A 270 6.30 -6.01 -17.04
C ALA A 270 6.32 -7.38 -16.34
N THR A 271 6.57 -7.41 -15.02
CA THR A 271 6.44 -8.62 -14.20
C THR A 271 5.02 -9.16 -14.29
N MET A 272 3.99 -8.32 -14.16
CA MET A 272 2.61 -8.76 -14.31
C MET A 272 2.28 -9.28 -15.70
N LEU A 273 2.79 -8.67 -16.78
CA LEU A 273 2.63 -9.18 -18.14
C LEU A 273 3.29 -10.55 -18.31
N GLU A 274 4.44 -10.77 -17.67
CA GLU A 274 5.09 -12.09 -17.66
C GLU A 274 4.26 -13.11 -16.85
N MET A 275 3.67 -12.70 -15.72
CA MET A 275 2.72 -13.55 -14.99
C MET A 275 1.51 -13.89 -15.87
N ALA A 276 0.90 -12.90 -16.54
CA ALA A 276 -0.21 -13.13 -17.46
C ALA A 276 0.17 -14.12 -18.58
N ARG A 277 1.37 -14.01 -19.16
CA ARG A 277 1.88 -14.92 -20.19
C ARG A 277 2.06 -16.34 -19.67
N VAL A 278 2.72 -16.50 -18.53
CA VAL A 278 2.99 -17.82 -17.94
C VAL A 278 1.69 -18.49 -17.51
N PHE A 279 0.86 -17.80 -16.74
CA PHE A 279 -0.42 -18.35 -16.28
C PHE A 279 -1.39 -18.61 -17.44
N GLY A 280 -1.39 -17.78 -18.49
CA GLY A 280 -2.14 -18.01 -19.73
C GLY A 280 -1.75 -19.31 -20.42
N LYS A 281 -0.46 -19.64 -20.47
CA LYS A 281 0.04 -20.92 -20.99
C LYS A 281 -0.45 -22.13 -20.18
N PHE A 282 -0.65 -21.96 -18.88
CA PHE A 282 -1.09 -23.02 -17.95
C PHE A 282 -2.55 -22.86 -17.49
N LYS A 283 -3.38 -22.08 -18.19
CA LYS A 283 -4.74 -21.72 -17.77
C LYS A 283 -5.61 -22.90 -17.36
N ASP A 284 -5.52 -24.02 -18.10
CA ASP A 284 -6.30 -25.24 -17.84
C ASP A 284 -5.88 -25.96 -16.53
N LYS A 285 -4.83 -25.52 -15.87
CA LYS A 285 -4.35 -26.02 -14.59
C LYS A 285 -4.75 -25.14 -13.40
N MET A 286 -5.33 -23.97 -13.63
CA MET A 286 -5.71 -23.05 -12.57
C MET A 286 -7.07 -23.43 -12.02
N LYS A 287 -7.17 -23.64 -10.69
CA LYS A 287 -8.44 -23.99 -10.03
C LYS A 287 -9.37 -22.78 -9.93
N ARG A 288 -8.84 -21.62 -9.51
CA ARG A 288 -9.55 -20.34 -9.35
C ARG A 288 -9.11 -19.34 -10.38
N SER A 289 -9.92 -18.34 -10.60
CA SER A 289 -9.62 -17.24 -11.52
C SER A 289 -8.48 -16.36 -10.99
N ILE A 290 -7.81 -15.67 -11.92
CA ILE A 290 -6.83 -14.62 -11.61
C ILE A 290 -7.27 -13.36 -12.34
N TYR A 291 -7.38 -12.25 -11.60
CA TYR A 291 -7.64 -10.92 -12.14
C TYR A 291 -6.35 -10.11 -12.09
N PHE A 292 -5.83 -9.72 -13.23
CA PHE A 292 -4.67 -8.85 -13.39
C PHE A 292 -5.17 -7.44 -13.62
N VAL A 293 -4.94 -6.52 -12.68
CA VAL A 293 -5.39 -5.12 -12.79
C VAL A 293 -4.19 -4.19 -12.67
N TYR A 294 -4.09 -3.25 -13.61
CA TYR A 294 -3.03 -2.25 -13.62
C TYR A 294 -3.63 -0.92 -13.20
N TRP A 295 -3.38 -0.53 -11.94
CA TRP A 295 -4.00 0.64 -11.34
C TRP A 295 -3.53 1.93 -11.99
N ASN A 296 -4.46 2.79 -12.39
CA ASN A 296 -4.16 4.15 -12.83
C ASN A 296 -4.57 5.16 -11.74
N GLY A 297 -3.80 6.24 -11.59
CA GLY A 297 -4.01 7.22 -10.53
C GLY A 297 -3.45 6.77 -9.16
N HIS A 298 -2.45 5.92 -9.15
CA HIS A 298 -1.70 5.57 -7.94
C HIS A 298 -0.87 6.76 -7.45
N GLU A 299 -0.03 7.30 -8.32
CA GLU A 299 0.99 8.30 -7.98
C GLU A 299 0.43 9.68 -7.67
N ILE A 300 -0.57 10.12 -8.43
CA ILE A 300 -1.10 11.48 -8.31
C ILE A 300 -2.46 11.49 -7.63
N ALA A 301 -3.38 10.66 -8.06
CA ALA A 301 -4.73 10.61 -7.49
C ALA A 301 -4.83 9.74 -6.23
N GLU A 302 -3.68 9.35 -5.64
CA GLU A 302 -3.57 8.62 -4.38
C GLU A 302 -4.44 7.37 -4.35
N ALA A 303 -4.04 6.35 -5.14
CA ALA A 303 -4.72 5.05 -5.23
C ALA A 303 -6.18 5.13 -5.72
N ALA A 304 -6.50 6.09 -6.60
CA ALA A 304 -7.86 6.26 -7.10
C ALA A 304 -8.38 5.02 -7.85
N GLY A 305 -7.53 4.36 -8.64
CA GLY A 305 -7.90 3.19 -9.43
C GLY A 305 -8.25 1.97 -8.57
N SER A 306 -7.45 1.65 -7.58
CA SER A 306 -7.68 0.51 -6.69
C SER A 306 -8.88 0.75 -5.77
N THR A 307 -9.07 1.97 -5.28
CA THR A 307 -10.22 2.36 -4.46
C THR A 307 -11.51 2.29 -5.27
N TRP A 308 -11.52 2.89 -6.49
CA TRP A 308 -12.68 2.81 -7.36
C TRP A 308 -13.05 1.35 -7.70
N PHE A 309 -12.05 0.50 -7.95
CA PHE A 309 -12.31 -0.91 -8.22
C PHE A 309 -12.96 -1.61 -7.02
N GLN A 310 -12.47 -1.36 -5.82
CA GLN A 310 -13.05 -1.90 -4.59
C GLN A 310 -14.48 -1.42 -4.38
N ASP A 311 -14.77 -0.14 -4.63
CA ASP A 311 -16.09 0.46 -4.44
C ASP A 311 -17.09 -0.03 -5.50
N TYR A 312 -16.67 -0.07 -6.77
CA TYR A 312 -17.54 -0.43 -7.89
C TYR A 312 -17.82 -1.94 -7.97
N PHE A 313 -16.84 -2.79 -7.66
CA PHE A 313 -16.97 -4.26 -7.66
C PHE A 313 -17.09 -4.83 -6.24
N TYR A 314 -17.64 -4.06 -5.31
CA TYR A 314 -17.67 -4.38 -3.89
C TYR A 314 -18.18 -5.78 -3.57
N GLU A 315 -19.35 -6.18 -4.11
CA GLU A 315 -19.97 -7.47 -3.82
C GLU A 315 -19.09 -8.62 -4.30
N ASP A 316 -18.49 -8.48 -5.50
CA ASP A 316 -17.61 -9.51 -6.05
C ASP A 316 -16.31 -9.62 -5.25
N VAL A 317 -15.65 -8.50 -4.96
CA VAL A 317 -14.46 -8.45 -4.10
C VAL A 317 -14.75 -9.06 -2.72
N ARG A 318 -15.86 -8.66 -2.09
CA ARG A 318 -16.24 -9.16 -0.76
C ARG A 318 -16.50 -10.67 -0.76
N ASN A 319 -17.20 -11.19 -1.75
CA ASN A 319 -17.68 -12.56 -1.74
C ASN A 319 -16.68 -13.54 -2.36
N ASN A 320 -15.86 -13.10 -3.30
CA ASN A 320 -15.10 -13.96 -4.18
C ASN A 320 -13.59 -13.73 -4.20
N CYS A 321 -13.10 -12.54 -3.82
CA CYS A 321 -11.65 -12.29 -3.81
C CYS A 321 -10.96 -13.08 -2.69
N ILE A 322 -10.08 -14.01 -3.08
CA ILE A 322 -9.35 -14.88 -2.14
C ILE A 322 -8.03 -14.28 -1.67
N GLY A 323 -7.59 -13.16 -2.20
CA GLY A 323 -6.35 -12.48 -1.81
C GLY A 323 -5.99 -11.39 -2.78
N TYR A 324 -5.11 -10.52 -2.34
CA TYR A 324 -4.59 -9.41 -3.11
C TYR A 324 -3.06 -9.46 -3.13
N ILE A 325 -2.46 -9.37 -4.31
CA ILE A 325 -1.02 -9.28 -4.49
C ILE A 325 -0.71 -7.96 -5.16
N ASN A 326 0.15 -7.16 -4.54
CA ASN A 326 0.65 -5.91 -5.11
C ASN A 326 2.10 -6.09 -5.57
N ILE A 327 2.34 -5.91 -6.86
CA ILE A 327 3.66 -6.00 -7.51
C ILE A 327 4.13 -4.58 -7.82
N ASP A 328 5.17 -4.16 -7.14
CA ASP A 328 5.66 -2.79 -7.23
C ASP A 328 7.18 -2.76 -7.06
N SER A 329 7.86 -2.00 -7.92
CA SER A 329 9.31 -1.77 -7.90
C SER A 329 10.15 -3.06 -7.92
N THR A 330 9.81 -3.98 -8.81
CA THR A 330 10.59 -5.21 -9.04
C THR A 330 11.90 -4.91 -9.75
N GLY A 331 12.90 -5.79 -9.60
CA GLY A 331 14.16 -5.69 -10.33
C GLY A 331 14.99 -4.44 -10.01
N MET A 332 14.96 -3.92 -8.80
CA MET A 332 15.76 -2.75 -8.42
C MET A 332 17.25 -3.07 -8.41
N ARG A 333 18.06 -2.22 -9.08
CA ARG A 333 19.51 -2.36 -9.11
C ARG A 333 20.12 -2.07 -7.74
N GLY A 334 21.03 -2.94 -7.29
CA GLY A 334 21.71 -2.83 -6.02
C GLY A 334 20.90 -3.29 -4.81
N ALA A 335 19.66 -3.74 -5.02
CA ALA A 335 18.91 -4.46 -4.00
C ALA A 335 19.44 -5.90 -3.86
N GLU A 336 19.40 -6.47 -2.66
CA GLU A 336 20.14 -7.69 -2.35
C GLU A 336 19.29 -8.82 -1.80
N LYS A 337 18.28 -8.51 -0.96
CA LYS A 337 17.50 -9.50 -0.23
C LYS A 337 16.02 -9.38 -0.52
N TYR A 338 15.38 -10.52 -0.70
CA TYR A 338 13.94 -10.54 -0.83
C TYR A 338 13.29 -10.18 0.52
N GLY A 339 12.44 -9.15 0.51
CA GLY A 339 11.61 -8.74 1.63
C GLY A 339 10.15 -8.83 1.24
N THR A 340 9.29 -9.21 2.19
CA THR A 340 7.85 -9.27 1.93
C THR A 340 7.05 -8.74 3.11
N ASP A 341 5.95 -8.08 2.78
CA ASP A 341 4.91 -7.69 3.71
C ASP A 341 3.67 -8.55 3.45
N ALA A 342 3.08 -9.11 4.48
CA ALA A 342 1.89 -9.94 4.36
C ALA A 342 0.86 -9.63 5.44
N SER A 343 -0.41 -9.82 5.10
CA SER A 343 -1.46 -9.94 6.12
C SER A 343 -1.11 -11.06 7.07
N ARG A 344 -1.41 -10.88 8.35
CA ARG A 344 -0.91 -11.76 9.41
C ARG A 344 -1.30 -13.23 9.19
N GLU A 345 -2.50 -13.45 8.69
CA GLU A 345 -3.02 -14.79 8.36
C GLU A 345 -2.36 -15.45 7.14
N LEU A 346 -1.63 -14.67 6.31
CA LEU A 346 -0.84 -15.17 5.18
C LEU A 346 0.67 -15.20 5.46
N SER A 347 1.14 -14.75 6.62
CA SER A 347 2.57 -14.57 6.87
C SER A 347 3.37 -15.87 6.78
N ASP A 348 2.84 -16.99 7.28
CA ASP A 348 3.52 -18.29 7.21
C ASP A 348 3.51 -18.86 5.78
N PHE A 349 2.39 -18.69 5.07
CA PHE A 349 2.31 -19.07 3.66
C PHE A 349 3.33 -18.29 2.81
N ALA A 350 3.44 -16.98 3.00
CA ALA A 350 4.41 -16.15 2.31
C ALA A 350 5.85 -16.61 2.61
N TYR A 351 6.20 -16.76 3.90
CA TYR A 351 7.50 -17.23 4.33
C TYR A 351 7.88 -18.57 3.69
N ASP A 352 7.02 -19.58 3.83
CA ASP A 352 7.29 -20.93 3.35
C ASP A 352 7.41 -20.98 1.82
N THR A 353 6.55 -20.21 1.12
CA THR A 353 6.58 -20.16 -0.35
C THR A 353 7.84 -19.52 -0.86
N ILE A 354 8.21 -18.35 -0.33
CA ILE A 354 9.38 -17.59 -0.78
C ILE A 354 10.66 -18.34 -0.44
N LYS A 355 10.77 -18.87 0.78
CA LYS A 355 11.91 -19.72 1.18
C LYS A 355 12.08 -20.92 0.27
N ARG A 356 11.00 -21.59 -0.11
CA ARG A 356 11.04 -22.74 -1.02
C ARG A 356 11.47 -22.35 -2.44
N VAL A 357 11.00 -21.21 -2.95
CA VAL A 357 11.29 -20.75 -4.33
C VAL A 357 12.73 -20.26 -4.45
N LEU A 358 13.20 -19.47 -3.48
CA LEU A 358 14.53 -18.86 -3.53
C LEU A 358 15.61 -19.69 -2.83
N ASN A 359 15.22 -20.62 -1.96
CA ASN A 359 16.13 -21.33 -1.03
C ASN A 359 16.93 -20.36 -0.13
N GLU A 360 16.30 -19.25 0.28
CA GLU A 360 16.86 -18.20 1.11
C GLU A 360 15.95 -17.95 2.32
N GLU A 361 16.54 -17.51 3.44
CA GLU A 361 15.75 -17.01 4.58
C GLU A 361 15.21 -15.62 4.24
N VAL A 362 13.93 -15.40 4.55
CA VAL A 362 13.23 -14.15 4.24
C VAL A 362 12.60 -13.56 5.50
N SER A 363 12.41 -12.24 5.50
CA SER A 363 11.63 -11.56 6.53
C SER A 363 10.20 -11.32 6.01
N VAL A 364 9.23 -11.50 6.90
CA VAL A 364 7.82 -11.16 6.62
C VAL A 364 7.39 -10.12 7.65
N ALA A 365 7.11 -8.92 7.17
CA ALA A 365 6.62 -7.81 8.00
C ALA A 365 5.09 -7.66 7.89
N TYR A 366 4.51 -6.83 8.75
CA TYR A 366 3.12 -6.43 8.61
C TYR A 366 2.94 -5.54 7.39
N LEU A 367 1.89 -5.81 6.63
CA LEU A 367 1.45 -4.89 5.58
C LEU A 367 1.15 -3.50 6.13
N THR A 368 1.52 -2.50 5.35
CA THR A 368 1.25 -1.08 5.63
C THR A 368 0.23 -0.53 4.63
N LYS A 369 -0.37 0.62 4.95
CA LYS A 369 -1.27 1.34 4.03
C LYS A 369 -0.42 2.11 3.00
N THR A 370 0.17 1.37 2.07
CA THR A 370 0.96 1.87 0.93
C THR A 370 0.66 1.01 -0.29
N GLY A 371 1.13 1.36 -1.47
CA GLY A 371 1.07 0.48 -2.64
C GLY A 371 -0.32 -0.07 -2.93
N ASP A 372 -1.31 0.76 -3.16
CA ASP A 372 -2.69 0.36 -3.51
C ASP A 372 -3.40 -0.57 -2.52
N GLN A 373 -3.06 -0.53 -1.23
CA GLN A 373 -3.71 -1.31 -0.17
C GLN A 373 -5.11 -0.79 0.16
N SER A 374 -6.02 -0.79 -0.83
CA SER A 374 -7.40 -0.32 -0.71
C SER A 374 -8.36 -1.37 -0.13
N PHE A 375 -7.92 -2.62 0.05
CA PHE A 375 -8.79 -3.78 0.30
C PHE A 375 -8.88 -4.21 1.76
N PHE A 376 -8.21 -3.54 2.70
CA PHE A 376 -8.27 -3.87 4.14
C PHE A 376 -9.67 -3.68 4.73
N GLY A 377 -10.40 -2.64 4.30
CA GLY A 377 -11.77 -2.39 4.76
C GLY A 377 -12.71 -3.54 4.44
N VAL A 378 -12.56 -4.17 3.29
CA VAL A 378 -13.30 -5.37 2.91
C VAL A 378 -12.76 -6.62 3.62
N GLY A 379 -11.54 -6.57 4.15
CA GLY A 379 -10.88 -7.70 4.81
C GLY A 379 -10.30 -8.72 3.82
N VAL A 380 -9.70 -8.25 2.73
CA VAL A 380 -9.00 -9.12 1.77
C VAL A 380 -7.55 -9.30 2.24
N PRO A 381 -7.11 -10.55 2.51
CA PRO A 381 -5.72 -10.84 2.84
C PRO A 381 -4.78 -10.48 1.69
N SER A 382 -3.63 -9.89 2.01
CA SER A 382 -2.75 -9.31 1.00
C SER A 382 -1.29 -9.68 1.20
N ILE A 383 -0.53 -9.71 0.11
CA ILE A 383 0.93 -9.91 0.09
C ILE A 383 1.54 -8.88 -0.88
N ALA A 384 2.66 -8.30 -0.48
CA ALA A 384 3.52 -7.50 -1.34
C ALA A 384 4.99 -7.86 -1.04
N GLY A 385 5.83 -7.95 -2.06
CA GLY A 385 7.23 -8.29 -1.84
C GLY A 385 8.08 -8.05 -3.07
N ARG A 386 9.37 -7.92 -2.84
CA ARG A 386 10.38 -7.72 -3.90
C ARG A 386 11.79 -7.88 -3.33
N VAL A 387 12.78 -7.99 -4.21
CA VAL A 387 14.18 -7.80 -3.78
C VAL A 387 14.36 -6.35 -3.33
N SER A 388 14.85 -6.16 -2.13
CA SER A 388 14.91 -4.87 -1.42
C SER A 388 16.32 -4.52 -0.98
N TYR A 389 16.56 -3.23 -0.70
CA TYR A 389 17.83 -2.75 -0.14
C TYR A 389 17.99 -3.20 1.30
N SER A 390 19.26 -3.39 1.71
CA SER A 390 19.58 -3.59 3.11
C SER A 390 19.30 -2.30 3.93
N PRO A 391 19.05 -2.43 5.26
CA PRO A 391 18.85 -1.27 6.12
C PRO A 391 20.03 -0.28 6.08
N GLU A 392 21.25 -0.78 5.89
CA GLU A 392 22.47 0.04 5.80
C GLU A 392 22.42 0.93 4.55
N VAL A 393 22.10 0.38 3.38
CA VAL A 393 21.94 1.14 2.12
C VAL A 393 20.84 2.17 2.26
N VAL A 394 19.70 1.79 2.86
CA VAL A 394 18.58 2.72 3.09
C VAL A 394 19.02 3.87 4.00
N GLN A 395 19.79 3.60 5.04
CA GLN A 395 20.30 4.63 5.94
C GLN A 395 21.31 5.56 5.24
N GLU A 396 22.25 5.04 4.48
CA GLU A 396 23.22 5.82 3.70
C GLU A 396 22.55 6.74 2.67
N GLN A 397 21.40 6.30 2.12
CA GLN A 397 20.60 7.05 1.16
C GLN A 397 19.45 7.87 1.81
N ASN A 398 19.58 8.18 3.11
CA ASN A 398 18.60 8.98 3.85
C ASN A 398 17.16 8.51 3.66
N GLY A 399 16.92 7.21 3.82
CA GLY A 399 15.57 6.63 3.80
C GLY A 399 15.02 6.29 2.41
N ALA A 400 15.84 6.32 1.36
CA ALA A 400 15.42 5.98 -0.01
C ALA A 400 15.23 4.47 -0.18
N THR A 401 14.13 3.92 0.32
CA THR A 401 13.80 2.48 0.27
C THR A 401 13.57 1.92 -1.14
N LEU A 402 13.29 2.79 -2.12
CA LEU A 402 13.04 2.47 -3.52
C LEU A 402 14.14 2.99 -4.46
N GLY A 403 15.33 3.33 -3.90
CA GLY A 403 16.42 3.98 -4.63
C GLY A 403 16.28 5.51 -4.63
N TYR A 404 17.42 6.19 -4.64
CA TYR A 404 17.47 7.67 -4.62
C TYR A 404 16.85 8.32 -5.88
N TRP A 405 16.73 7.56 -6.96
CA TRP A 405 16.14 7.98 -8.25
C TRP A 405 14.62 7.85 -8.31
N ASN A 406 13.99 7.16 -7.35
CA ASN A 406 12.56 6.93 -7.36
C ASN A 406 11.78 8.25 -7.46
N HIS A 407 10.77 8.30 -8.33
CA HIS A 407 9.96 9.49 -8.68
C HIS A 407 10.77 10.64 -9.31
N THR A 408 11.93 10.36 -9.87
CA THR A 408 12.73 11.35 -10.63
C THR A 408 12.90 10.92 -12.08
N CYS A 409 13.34 11.84 -12.95
CA CYS A 409 13.61 11.51 -14.34
C CYS A 409 14.88 10.64 -14.54
N GLU A 410 15.61 10.35 -13.47
CA GLU A 410 16.74 9.41 -13.47
C GLU A 410 16.30 7.95 -13.23
N ASP A 411 15.00 7.69 -13.00
CA ASP A 411 14.48 6.33 -12.97
C ASP A 411 14.40 5.73 -14.38
N SER A 412 15.57 5.41 -14.91
CA SER A 412 15.84 4.96 -16.28
C SER A 412 16.30 3.51 -16.32
N ILE A 413 16.48 2.95 -17.52
CA ILE A 413 16.73 1.51 -17.73
C ILE A 413 17.97 0.97 -16.99
N ASP A 414 18.95 1.81 -16.71
CA ASP A 414 20.15 1.46 -15.97
C ASP A 414 19.91 1.24 -14.46
N LYS A 415 18.72 1.58 -13.96
CA LYS A 415 18.31 1.34 -12.57
C LYS A 415 17.69 -0.05 -12.38
N MET A 416 17.39 -0.75 -13.46
CA MET A 416 16.90 -2.13 -13.42
C MET A 416 18.05 -3.13 -13.32
N ASP A 417 17.82 -4.21 -12.58
CA ASP A 417 18.65 -5.41 -12.52
C ASP A 417 17.84 -6.63 -12.95
N VAL A 418 18.25 -7.24 -14.04
CA VAL A 418 17.56 -8.38 -14.66
C VAL A 418 17.56 -9.61 -13.73
N GLY A 419 18.65 -9.85 -12.99
CA GLY A 419 18.75 -10.96 -12.05
C GLY A 419 17.79 -10.80 -10.86
N ASN A 420 17.63 -9.59 -10.34
CA ASN A 420 16.65 -9.30 -9.30
C ASN A 420 15.22 -9.43 -9.84
N MET A 421 14.96 -8.97 -11.07
CA MET A 421 13.66 -9.13 -11.71
C MET A 421 13.30 -10.61 -11.93
N GLU A 422 14.27 -11.46 -12.29
CA GLU A 422 14.07 -12.90 -12.39
C GLU A 422 13.72 -13.52 -11.03
N LYS A 423 14.37 -13.10 -9.94
CA LYS A 423 14.03 -13.55 -8.59
C LYS A 423 12.61 -13.15 -8.21
N ASP A 424 12.22 -11.90 -8.45
CA ASP A 424 10.88 -11.39 -8.20
C ASP A 424 9.85 -12.21 -8.99
N ASN A 425 10.03 -12.38 -10.30
CA ASN A 425 9.15 -13.19 -11.15
C ASN A 425 8.96 -14.63 -10.63
N ARG A 426 10.02 -15.27 -10.16
CA ARG A 426 9.95 -16.65 -9.62
C ARG A 426 9.11 -16.71 -8.34
N VAL A 427 9.25 -15.73 -7.46
CA VAL A 427 8.46 -15.65 -6.22
C VAL A 427 7.00 -15.42 -6.55
N ASP A 428 6.70 -14.48 -7.46
CA ASP A 428 5.33 -14.17 -7.86
C ASP A 428 4.60 -15.38 -8.45
N VAL A 429 5.27 -16.17 -9.31
CA VAL A 429 4.71 -17.45 -9.77
C VAL A 429 4.36 -18.36 -8.58
N GLY A 430 5.26 -18.48 -7.59
CA GLY A 430 5.05 -19.33 -6.43
C GLY A 430 3.87 -18.90 -5.57
N VAL A 431 3.77 -17.60 -5.28
CA VAL A 431 2.71 -17.02 -4.45
C VAL A 431 1.36 -17.08 -5.15
N ILE A 432 1.29 -16.66 -6.42
CA ILE A 432 0.06 -16.68 -7.22
C ILE A 432 -0.45 -18.12 -7.38
N LEU A 433 0.40 -19.06 -7.79
CA LEU A 433 0.02 -20.48 -7.94
C LEU A 433 -0.42 -21.08 -6.61
N GLY A 434 0.31 -20.79 -5.53
CA GLY A 434 0.02 -21.31 -4.20
C GLY A 434 -1.37 -20.91 -3.69
N LEU A 435 -1.77 -19.64 -3.88
CA LEU A 435 -3.09 -19.14 -3.51
C LEU A 435 -4.19 -19.64 -4.46
N THR A 436 -3.95 -19.57 -5.77
CA THR A 436 -4.95 -19.91 -6.79
C THR A 436 -5.32 -21.40 -6.75
N ASN A 437 -4.35 -22.28 -6.52
CA ASN A 437 -4.52 -23.72 -6.58
C ASN A 437 -4.61 -24.42 -5.21
N ALA A 438 -4.55 -23.69 -4.09
CA ALA A 438 -4.71 -24.27 -2.76
C ALA A 438 -6.02 -25.05 -2.64
N CYS A 439 -5.95 -26.30 -2.16
CA CYS A 439 -7.13 -27.09 -1.85
C CYS A 439 -7.93 -26.43 -0.71
N VAL A 440 -7.26 -26.12 0.39
CA VAL A 440 -7.77 -25.23 1.45
C VAL A 440 -6.96 -23.96 1.44
N LEU A 441 -7.63 -22.80 1.49
CA LEU A 441 -6.99 -21.50 1.55
C LEU A 441 -5.96 -21.45 2.68
N PRO A 442 -4.73 -20.93 2.44
CA PRO A 442 -3.63 -21.01 3.41
C PRO A 442 -3.72 -19.93 4.50
N TYR A 443 -4.93 -19.60 4.96
CA TYR A 443 -5.13 -18.62 6.02
C TYR A 443 -4.94 -19.28 7.38
N ASP A 444 -4.01 -18.73 8.17
CA ASP A 444 -3.77 -19.13 9.55
C ASP A 444 -3.94 -17.95 10.50
N PHE A 445 -5.06 -17.93 11.20
CA PHE A 445 -5.38 -16.86 12.14
C PHE A 445 -4.76 -17.04 13.53
N SER A 446 -3.94 -18.07 13.78
CA SER A 446 -3.33 -18.31 15.09
C SER A 446 -2.49 -17.13 15.56
N LYS A 447 -1.57 -16.67 14.71
CA LYS A 447 -0.73 -15.50 15.01
C LYS A 447 -1.53 -14.20 15.07
N THR A 448 -2.60 -14.09 14.29
CA THR A 448 -3.52 -12.94 14.34
C THR A 448 -4.19 -12.85 15.70
N CYS A 449 -4.71 -13.98 16.23
CA CYS A 449 -5.30 -14.04 17.56
C CYS A 449 -4.28 -13.72 18.65
N GLU A 450 -3.06 -14.26 18.55
CA GLU A 450 -1.97 -14.00 19.50
C GLU A 450 -1.63 -12.51 19.57
N ASP A 451 -1.41 -11.87 18.42
CA ASP A 451 -1.05 -10.45 18.33
C ASP A 451 -2.19 -9.55 18.85
N MET A 452 -3.45 -9.88 18.52
CA MET A 452 -4.63 -9.17 19.06
C MET A 452 -4.70 -9.29 20.58
N LYS A 453 -4.45 -10.49 21.13
CA LYS A 453 -4.44 -10.72 22.59
C LYS A 453 -3.35 -9.91 23.27
N GLN A 454 -2.11 -9.98 22.76
CA GLN A 454 -0.99 -9.20 23.29
C GLN A 454 -1.27 -7.70 23.27
N LYS A 455 -1.89 -7.21 22.18
CA LYS A 455 -2.27 -5.80 22.07
C LYS A 455 -3.32 -5.39 23.10
N VAL A 456 -4.36 -6.18 23.28
CA VAL A 456 -5.41 -5.92 24.28
C VAL A 456 -4.84 -5.93 25.69
N GLU A 457 -3.99 -6.90 26.03
CA GLU A 457 -3.33 -6.98 27.33
C GLU A 457 -2.41 -5.76 27.57
N TYR A 458 -1.64 -5.36 26.57
CA TYR A 458 -0.82 -4.15 26.61
C TYR A 458 -1.67 -2.90 26.88
N LEU A 459 -2.73 -2.70 26.10
CA LEU A 459 -3.63 -1.55 26.25
C LEU A 459 -4.29 -1.49 27.62
N ARG A 460 -4.75 -2.63 28.16
CA ARG A 460 -5.34 -2.74 29.50
C ARG A 460 -4.35 -2.34 30.57
N ARG A 461 -3.14 -2.87 30.52
CA ARG A 461 -2.08 -2.55 31.48
C ARG A 461 -1.71 -1.08 31.46
N GLU A 462 -1.47 -0.51 30.29
CA GLU A 462 -1.01 0.88 30.15
C GLU A 462 -2.11 1.93 30.42
N SER A 463 -3.38 1.56 30.21
CA SER A 463 -4.51 2.47 30.42
C SER A 463 -5.19 2.31 31.79
N GLY A 464 -4.80 1.31 32.61
CA GLY A 464 -5.45 1.03 33.89
C GLY A 464 -6.93 0.63 33.74
N ASP A 465 -7.25 -0.09 32.67
CA ASP A 465 -8.62 -0.55 32.35
C ASP A 465 -9.67 0.59 32.29
N VAL A 466 -9.26 1.78 31.82
CA VAL A 466 -10.17 2.94 31.65
C VAL A 466 -11.36 2.59 30.74
N ILE A 467 -11.17 1.65 29.82
CA ILE A 467 -12.20 1.00 29.02
C ILE A 467 -12.16 -0.50 29.30
N ASP A 468 -13.28 -1.09 29.67
CA ASP A 468 -13.36 -2.55 29.89
C ASP A 468 -13.24 -3.31 28.57
N MET A 469 -12.16 -4.07 28.41
CA MET A 469 -11.85 -4.89 27.25
C MET A 469 -11.87 -6.41 27.55
N ARG A 470 -12.38 -6.84 28.72
CA ARG A 470 -12.43 -8.27 29.09
C ARG A 470 -13.20 -9.10 28.07
N GLY A 471 -14.35 -8.61 27.60
CA GLY A 471 -15.14 -9.31 26.59
C GLY A 471 -14.41 -9.50 25.26
N ILE A 472 -13.49 -8.59 24.89
CA ILE A 472 -12.63 -8.78 23.71
C ILE A 472 -11.62 -9.90 24.00
N SER A 473 -10.95 -9.88 25.18
CA SER A 473 -9.98 -10.92 25.55
C SER A 473 -10.62 -12.31 25.56
N ASP A 474 -11.78 -12.45 26.20
CA ASP A 474 -12.52 -13.73 26.28
C ASP A 474 -12.96 -14.20 24.86
N GLY A 475 -13.39 -13.27 24.03
CA GLY A 475 -13.74 -13.54 22.63
C GLY A 475 -12.54 -14.01 21.81
N ILE A 476 -11.36 -13.38 21.98
CA ILE A 476 -10.13 -13.80 21.29
C ILE A 476 -9.72 -15.21 21.75
N ASP A 477 -9.80 -15.55 23.03
CA ASP A 477 -9.47 -16.89 23.52
C ASP A 477 -10.41 -17.94 22.93
N ARG A 478 -11.72 -17.64 22.84
CA ARG A 478 -12.71 -18.50 22.19
C ARG A 478 -12.44 -18.66 20.69
N LEU A 479 -12.13 -17.57 19.99
CA LEU A 479 -11.75 -17.61 18.56
C LEU A 479 -10.49 -18.45 18.34
N SER A 480 -9.46 -18.26 19.18
CA SER A 480 -8.20 -19.00 19.12
C SER A 480 -8.42 -20.51 19.23
N ALA A 481 -9.27 -20.95 20.16
CA ALA A 481 -9.63 -22.36 20.28
C ALA A 481 -10.30 -22.90 18.99
N GLY A 482 -11.19 -22.14 18.39
CA GLY A 482 -11.82 -22.50 17.12
C GLY A 482 -10.83 -22.53 15.94
N VAL A 483 -9.88 -21.58 15.90
CA VAL A 483 -8.82 -21.54 14.86
C VAL A 483 -7.93 -22.79 14.93
N VAL A 484 -7.62 -23.30 16.14
CA VAL A 484 -6.88 -24.57 16.29
C VAL A 484 -7.61 -25.71 15.57
N GLU A 485 -8.94 -25.81 15.70
CA GLU A 485 -9.73 -26.84 15.01
C GLU A 485 -9.78 -26.64 13.50
N LEU A 486 -9.90 -25.40 13.01
CA LEU A 486 -9.82 -25.11 11.58
C LEU A 486 -8.46 -25.52 11.00
N ASN A 487 -7.36 -25.24 11.71
CA ASN A 487 -6.01 -25.64 11.29
C ASN A 487 -5.82 -27.15 11.33
N ARG A 488 -6.40 -27.86 12.31
CA ARG A 488 -6.42 -29.33 12.33
C ARG A 488 -7.14 -29.88 11.10
N LEU A 489 -8.31 -29.36 10.75
CA LEU A 489 -9.04 -29.76 9.55
C LEU A 489 -8.27 -29.44 8.27
N ARG A 490 -7.63 -28.28 8.18
CA ARG A 490 -6.76 -27.89 7.06
C ARG A 490 -5.62 -28.91 6.86
N SER A 491 -4.96 -29.32 7.95
CA SER A 491 -3.88 -30.33 7.88
C SER A 491 -4.36 -31.72 7.47
N GLN A 492 -5.65 -32.00 7.61
CA GLN A 492 -6.32 -33.24 7.28
C GLN A 492 -7.23 -33.13 6.04
N ALA A 493 -7.01 -32.14 5.20
CA ALA A 493 -7.86 -31.85 4.04
C ALA A 493 -8.12 -33.05 3.14
N GLU A 494 -7.17 -33.98 3.04
CA GLU A 494 -7.29 -35.22 2.27
C GLU A 494 -8.41 -36.16 2.76
N MET A 495 -8.78 -36.05 4.03
CA MET A 495 -9.86 -36.85 4.64
C MET A 495 -11.22 -36.17 4.53
N LEU A 496 -11.26 -34.93 4.08
CA LEU A 496 -12.49 -34.16 3.97
C LEU A 496 -13.17 -34.39 2.61
N SER A 497 -14.49 -34.34 2.60
CA SER A 497 -15.24 -34.28 1.34
C SER A 497 -15.03 -32.93 0.63
N LYS A 498 -15.21 -32.89 -0.69
CA LYS A 498 -15.15 -31.64 -1.46
C LYS A 498 -16.09 -30.57 -0.90
N GLU A 499 -17.28 -30.95 -0.49
CA GLU A 499 -18.26 -30.04 0.12
C GLU A 499 -17.75 -29.48 1.45
N ARG A 500 -17.12 -30.31 2.30
CA ARG A 500 -16.54 -29.86 3.56
C ARG A 500 -15.37 -28.88 3.33
N ILE A 501 -14.52 -29.16 2.34
CA ILE A 501 -13.42 -28.27 1.93
C ILE A 501 -13.98 -26.92 1.45
N ARG A 502 -15.00 -26.91 0.59
CA ARG A 502 -15.62 -25.68 0.12
C ARG A 502 -16.16 -24.84 1.28
N ARG A 503 -16.88 -25.46 2.20
CA ARG A 503 -17.41 -24.79 3.40
C ARG A 503 -16.31 -24.27 4.32
N LEU A 504 -15.20 -25.01 4.46
CA LEU A 504 -14.02 -24.53 5.21
C LEU A 504 -13.44 -23.28 4.55
N ASN A 505 -13.25 -23.29 3.24
CA ASN A 505 -12.77 -22.14 2.48
C ASN A 505 -13.70 -20.92 2.62
N ASP A 506 -15.01 -21.12 2.53
CA ASP A 506 -16.00 -20.05 2.74
C ASP A 506 -15.96 -19.50 4.17
N THR A 507 -15.70 -20.35 5.17
CA THR A 507 -15.53 -19.92 6.56
C THR A 507 -14.26 -19.10 6.73
N LEU A 508 -13.12 -19.54 6.18
CA LEU A 508 -11.86 -18.80 6.20
C LEU A 508 -12.00 -17.44 5.52
N LEU A 509 -12.69 -17.37 4.38
CA LEU A 509 -13.01 -16.10 3.73
C LEU A 509 -13.85 -15.19 4.60
N ARG A 510 -14.89 -15.69 5.26
CA ARG A 510 -15.74 -14.90 6.16
C ARG A 510 -14.95 -14.39 7.37
N LEU A 511 -14.06 -15.21 7.92
CA LEU A 511 -13.15 -14.80 9.00
C LEU A 511 -12.29 -13.62 8.57
N SER A 512 -11.66 -13.69 7.40
CA SER A 512 -10.83 -12.58 6.92
C SER A 512 -11.63 -11.28 6.78
N ARG A 513 -12.90 -11.34 6.32
CA ARG A 513 -13.75 -10.15 6.15
C ARG A 513 -14.02 -9.37 7.45
N VAL A 514 -13.92 -10.00 8.59
CA VAL A 514 -14.13 -9.36 9.89
C VAL A 514 -12.84 -9.18 10.68
N ILE A 515 -11.96 -10.17 10.71
CA ILE A 515 -10.74 -10.13 11.52
C ILE A 515 -9.65 -9.29 10.84
N THR A 516 -9.39 -9.47 9.55
CA THR A 516 -8.39 -8.66 8.83
C THR A 516 -8.79 -7.18 8.82
N ASN A 517 -10.09 -6.87 8.63
CA ASN A 517 -10.59 -5.51 8.80
C ASN A 517 -10.27 -4.96 10.19
N ALA A 518 -10.69 -5.64 11.27
CA ALA A 518 -10.49 -5.17 12.64
C ALA A 518 -9.00 -5.03 13.01
N PHE A 519 -8.16 -5.90 12.45
CA PHE A 519 -6.71 -5.92 12.70
C PHE A 519 -6.00 -4.71 12.10
N TYR A 520 -6.40 -4.28 10.88
CA TYR A 520 -5.65 -3.31 10.08
C TYR A 520 -6.30 -1.93 9.94
N THR A 521 -7.61 -1.77 10.16
CA THR A 521 -8.32 -0.53 9.81
C THR A 521 -8.83 0.27 10.99
N ASN A 522 -8.83 1.59 10.84
CA ASN A 522 -9.46 2.55 11.77
C ASN A 522 -10.70 3.21 11.13
N ALA A 523 -10.74 3.33 9.81
CA ALA A 523 -11.88 3.85 9.06
C ALA A 523 -13.13 2.98 9.22
N GLU A 524 -14.28 3.48 8.83
CA GLU A 524 -15.49 2.67 8.66
C GLU A 524 -15.26 1.65 7.54
N LYS A 525 -16.03 0.59 7.54
CA LYS A 525 -15.84 -0.56 6.63
C LYS A 525 -15.84 -0.18 5.14
N TYR A 526 -16.53 0.87 4.77
CA TYR A 526 -16.71 1.33 3.41
C TYR A 526 -15.88 2.57 3.06
N ASP A 527 -15.13 3.08 4.05
CA ASP A 527 -14.22 4.19 3.91
C ASP A 527 -12.77 3.71 3.84
N GLN A 528 -11.89 4.58 3.42
CA GLN A 528 -10.46 4.31 3.36
C GLN A 528 -9.71 5.03 4.49
N ASP A 529 -8.79 4.33 5.13
CA ASP A 529 -7.77 4.99 5.95
C ASP A 529 -6.87 5.85 5.07
N SER A 530 -6.43 7.00 5.58
CA SER A 530 -5.31 7.71 4.98
C SER A 530 -3.99 6.95 5.23
N TYR A 531 -2.89 7.44 4.66
CA TYR A 531 -1.56 6.93 4.97
C TYR A 531 -1.28 6.90 6.48
N GLY A 532 -0.34 6.27 6.95
CA GLY A 532 0.53 6.46 8.08
C GLY A 532 -0.01 6.42 9.51
N ARG A 533 -1.02 7.16 9.90
CA ARG A 533 -1.48 7.20 11.31
C ARG A 533 -1.91 5.84 11.84
N THR A 534 -2.46 5.00 10.99
CA THR A 534 -2.85 3.63 11.32
C THR A 534 -1.70 2.64 11.33
N ILE A 535 -0.60 2.93 10.63
CA ILE A 535 0.57 2.06 10.54
C ILE A 535 1.18 1.79 11.92
N LEU A 536 1.32 2.82 12.74
CA LEU A 536 1.96 2.73 14.06
C LEU A 536 1.08 2.10 15.14
N SER A 537 -0.21 1.93 14.89
CA SER A 537 -1.20 1.51 15.88
C SER A 537 -1.64 0.04 15.77
N LYS A 538 -1.12 -0.71 14.78
CA LYS A 538 -1.43 -2.14 14.61
C LYS A 538 -0.95 -3.01 15.77
N PRO A 539 -1.60 -4.14 16.02
CA PRO A 539 -2.96 -4.45 15.59
C PRO A 539 -4.02 -3.61 16.32
N LEU A 540 -5.26 -3.67 15.85
CA LEU A 540 -6.42 -3.03 16.48
C LEU A 540 -6.32 -1.50 16.56
N PRO A 541 -6.12 -0.79 15.43
CA PRO A 541 -5.90 0.67 15.44
C PRO A 541 -7.09 1.46 16.01
N LEU A 542 -8.31 0.92 16.00
CA LEU A 542 -9.48 1.51 16.64
C LEU A 542 -9.29 1.78 18.13
N LEU A 543 -8.42 1.01 18.81
CA LEU A 543 -8.17 1.12 20.25
C LEU A 543 -6.96 2.02 20.58
N PHE A 544 -6.31 2.61 19.57
CA PHE A 544 -5.04 3.34 19.73
C PHE A 544 -5.07 4.41 20.84
N ASN A 545 -6.14 5.20 20.89
CA ASN A 545 -6.23 6.35 21.79
C ASN A 545 -6.66 6.01 23.24
N VAL A 546 -6.80 4.75 23.60
CA VAL A 546 -7.19 4.32 24.95
C VAL A 546 -6.14 4.76 26.00
N ILE A 547 -4.83 4.68 25.66
CA ILE A 547 -3.77 5.14 26.57
C ILE A 547 -3.80 6.67 26.73
N ALA A 548 -4.03 7.42 25.66
CA ALA A 548 -4.17 8.86 25.74
C ALA A 548 -5.37 9.26 26.63
N LEU A 549 -6.50 8.57 26.43
CA LEU A 549 -7.70 8.76 27.26
C LEU A 549 -7.41 8.60 28.77
N SER A 550 -6.61 7.60 29.15
CA SER A 550 -6.32 7.32 30.57
C SER A 550 -5.51 8.44 31.26
N LYS A 551 -4.84 9.30 30.49
CA LYS A 551 -4.02 10.41 30.98
C LYS A 551 -4.78 11.74 31.03
N MET A 552 -6.01 11.80 30.54
CA MET A 552 -6.83 13.02 30.51
C MET A 552 -7.57 13.23 31.83
N GLU A 553 -7.89 14.49 32.11
CA GLU A 553 -8.77 14.85 33.24
C GLU A 553 -10.21 14.38 32.95
N LYS A 554 -10.74 13.52 33.82
CA LYS A 554 -12.05 12.84 33.63
C LYS A 554 -13.24 13.80 33.47
N ASP A 555 -13.14 15.01 34.02
CA ASP A 555 -14.21 16.00 33.95
C ASP A 555 -14.11 16.94 32.74
N SER A 556 -13.02 16.82 31.95
CA SER A 556 -12.84 17.64 30.74
C SER A 556 -13.81 17.22 29.63
N LEU A 557 -14.14 18.17 28.76
CA LEU A 557 -14.97 17.88 27.57
C LEU A 557 -14.27 16.88 26.65
N GLU A 558 -12.99 17.06 26.44
CA GLU A 558 -12.12 16.23 25.59
C GLU A 558 -12.13 14.77 26.05
N TYR A 559 -11.99 14.53 27.36
CA TYR A 559 -12.10 13.18 27.93
C TYR A 559 -13.45 12.54 27.60
N ARG A 560 -14.55 13.27 27.86
CA ARG A 560 -15.91 12.73 27.66
C ARG A 560 -16.19 12.39 26.21
N LEU A 561 -15.74 13.24 25.27
CA LEU A 561 -15.85 13.00 23.84
C LEU A 561 -15.01 11.77 23.41
N LEU A 562 -13.74 11.72 23.82
CA LEU A 562 -12.86 10.61 23.49
C LEU A 562 -13.32 9.30 24.15
N TYR A 563 -13.77 9.34 25.41
CA TYR A 563 -14.34 8.16 26.10
C TYR A 563 -15.52 7.55 25.33
N THR A 564 -16.44 8.40 24.87
CA THR A 564 -17.58 7.96 24.05
C THR A 564 -17.10 7.31 22.74
N LYS A 565 -16.13 7.93 22.06
CA LYS A 565 -15.53 7.35 20.84
C LYS A 565 -14.86 6.01 21.12
N MET A 566 -14.07 5.90 22.18
CA MET A 566 -13.38 4.67 22.56
C MET A 566 -14.34 3.53 22.93
N LEU A 567 -15.46 3.82 23.61
CA LEU A 567 -16.49 2.81 23.86
C LEU A 567 -17.07 2.25 22.55
N ARG A 568 -17.36 3.11 21.57
CA ARG A 568 -17.88 2.69 20.26
C ARG A 568 -16.84 1.86 19.50
N ASN A 569 -15.59 2.30 19.51
CA ASN A 569 -14.48 1.58 18.88
C ASN A 569 -14.26 0.21 19.52
N ARG A 570 -14.30 0.13 20.86
CA ARG A 570 -14.23 -1.14 21.60
C ARG A 570 -15.36 -2.08 21.20
N ASN A 571 -16.58 -1.55 21.05
CA ASN A 571 -17.73 -2.35 20.63
C ASN A 571 -17.54 -2.88 19.19
N ARG A 572 -16.99 -2.09 18.25
CA ARG A 572 -16.68 -2.55 16.90
C ARG A 572 -15.68 -3.71 16.89
N VAL A 573 -14.63 -3.63 17.70
CA VAL A 573 -13.65 -4.71 17.83
C VAL A 573 -14.30 -5.96 18.47
N ALA A 574 -15.08 -5.78 19.53
CA ALA A 574 -15.79 -6.88 20.18
C ALA A 574 -16.77 -7.58 19.23
N ASP A 575 -17.54 -6.81 18.46
CA ASP A 575 -18.49 -7.32 17.46
C ASP A 575 -17.79 -8.14 16.37
N ALA A 576 -16.66 -7.66 15.87
CA ALA A 576 -15.86 -8.40 14.89
C ALA A 576 -15.36 -9.75 15.44
N VAL A 577 -14.86 -9.77 16.67
CA VAL A 577 -14.38 -10.99 17.32
C VAL A 577 -15.54 -11.97 17.60
N LEU A 578 -16.68 -11.47 18.08
CA LEU A 578 -17.88 -12.31 18.33
C LEU A 578 -18.42 -12.90 17.03
N THR A 579 -18.52 -12.09 15.97
CA THR A 579 -18.95 -12.56 14.63
C THR A 579 -18.00 -13.64 14.09
N ALA A 580 -16.69 -13.47 14.28
CA ALA A 580 -15.71 -14.48 13.90
C ALA A 580 -15.92 -15.80 14.67
N CYS A 581 -16.17 -15.74 16.00
CA CYS A 581 -16.50 -16.92 16.80
C CYS A 581 -17.74 -17.64 16.26
N GLU A 582 -18.80 -16.89 15.96
CA GLU A 582 -20.04 -17.43 15.40
C GLU A 582 -19.80 -18.17 14.06
N TYR A 583 -19.00 -17.61 13.16
CA TYR A 583 -18.69 -18.28 11.90
C TYR A 583 -17.96 -19.61 12.10
N VAL A 584 -16.99 -19.66 13.02
CA VAL A 584 -16.25 -20.89 13.34
C VAL A 584 -17.18 -21.93 13.97
N GLU A 585 -17.96 -21.54 14.95
CA GLU A 585 -18.88 -22.45 15.66
C GLU A 585 -19.98 -23.02 14.77
N LEU A 586 -20.58 -22.16 13.90
CA LEU A 586 -21.55 -22.61 12.91
C LEU A 586 -20.96 -23.62 11.93
N PHE A 587 -19.70 -23.44 11.52
CA PHE A 587 -19.01 -24.40 10.68
C PHE A 587 -18.73 -25.72 11.42
N LEU A 588 -18.23 -25.65 12.66
CA LEU A 588 -17.89 -26.85 13.46
C LEU A 588 -19.13 -27.63 13.90
N ALA A 589 -20.25 -26.97 14.18
CA ALA A 589 -21.51 -27.61 14.59
C ALA A 589 -22.23 -28.36 13.44
N GLN A 590 -21.77 -28.24 12.21
CA GLN A 590 -22.41 -28.90 11.05
C GLN A 590 -21.61 -30.15 10.63
N GLU A 591 -21.30 -31.04 11.56
CA GLU A 591 -20.65 -32.32 11.26
C GLU A 591 -21.56 -33.30 10.50
#